data_d853b9814b346dc5f4fcf7b1ed69f011
#
_entry.id   d853b9814b346dc5f4fcf7b1ed69f011
#
_cell.length_a   1.000
_cell.length_b   1.000
_cell.length_c   1.000
_cell.angle_alpha   90.00
_cell.angle_beta   90.00
_cell.angle_gamma   90.00
#
_symmetry.space_group_name_H-M   'P 1'
#
loop_
_entity.id
_entity.type
_entity.pdbx_description
1 polymer ?
#
loop_
_entity_poly.entity_id
_entity_poly.type
_entity_poly.pdbx_seq_one_letter_code
_entity_poly.pdbx_strand_id
1 'polypeptide(L)'
;MRFNHLFLLGLALSGSLLLAQTEPSVDSAASPASATDPAYRLNLGDHIGVSLFGESDLNAQQMIDRNGLVRLPLIGELSIAGRTVREAEALIEAAYQKQEILKAPQATLTMIAYAPREVTLLGAVRSPGTFQFPPNTVSLDIRDVIARQGGFTPVAKGDSVAVTRRQPNGKEETTVINVDRMMFGRTHKRENDEVFLVYPGDRIYVPERLF
;
A
#
# COMPACT_ATOMS: atom_id res chain seq x y z
N MET A 1 21.35 16.68 83.94
CA MET A 1 20.07 17.40 83.98
C MET A 1 19.31 16.99 82.69
N ARG A 2 18.44 15.98 82.74
CA ARG A 2 16.99 16.08 82.87
C ARG A 2 16.42 17.10 81.83
N PHE A 3 15.73 16.72 80.81
CA PHE A 3 14.29 16.42 80.79
C PHE A 3 13.86 15.69 79.55
N ASN A 4 13.12 14.65 79.78
CA ASN A 4 12.17 13.89 78.88
C ASN A 4 11.09 14.84 78.29
N HIS A 5 10.67 14.63 77.08
CA HIS A 5 9.27 14.67 76.75
C HIS A 5 8.95 13.85 75.46
N LEU A 6 8.32 12.80 75.72
CA LEU A 6 7.45 11.95 74.96
C LEU A 6 6.26 12.75 74.36
N PHE A 7 5.98 12.68 73.06
CA PHE A 7 4.64 12.91 72.57
C PHE A 7 4.34 12.15 71.26
N LEU A 8 3.46 11.22 71.42
CA LEU A 8 2.42 10.60 70.61
C LEU A 8 2.33 10.95 69.11
N LEU A 9 2.33 9.87 68.33
CA LEU A 9 1.24 9.29 67.51
C LEU A 9 0.44 10.25 66.60
N GLY A 10 0.66 10.16 65.29
CA GLY A 10 -0.20 10.71 64.25
C GLY A 10 -0.07 9.88 62.96
N LEU A 11 -0.83 8.80 62.90
CA LEU A 11 -0.99 7.95 61.72
C LEU A 11 -1.84 8.70 60.71
N ALA A 12 -1.24 9.30 59.68
CA ALA A 12 -1.97 9.85 58.52
C ALA A 12 -1.78 8.94 57.32
N LEU A 13 -2.78 8.14 57.08
CA LEU A 13 -2.95 7.27 55.92
C LEU A 13 -3.29 8.14 54.70
N SER A 14 -2.29 8.61 53.96
CA SER A 14 -2.52 9.32 52.69
C SER A 14 -2.54 8.28 51.58
N GLY A 15 -3.75 7.84 51.21
CA GLY A 15 -3.97 7.03 50.04
C GLY A 15 -3.67 7.86 48.78
N SER A 16 -2.53 7.62 48.15
CA SER A 16 -2.24 8.13 46.83
C SER A 16 -3.05 7.32 45.82
N LEU A 17 -4.12 7.94 45.34
CA LEU A 17 -4.88 7.44 44.21
C LEU A 17 -4.02 7.62 42.96
N LEU A 18 -3.40 6.51 42.50
CA LEU A 18 -2.64 6.46 41.25
C LEU A 18 -3.66 6.45 40.13
N LEU A 19 -3.95 7.60 39.53
CA LEU A 19 -4.65 7.70 38.25
C LEU A 19 -3.73 7.11 37.19
N ALA A 20 -4.02 5.88 36.77
CA ALA A 20 -3.44 5.32 35.57
C ALA A 20 -3.92 6.15 34.37
N GLN A 21 -3.08 7.04 33.89
CA GLN A 21 -3.26 7.68 32.59
C GLN A 21 -3.00 6.59 31.53
N THR A 22 -4.09 6.10 30.96
CA THR A 22 -4.04 5.29 29.74
C THR A 22 -3.74 6.26 28.60
N GLU A 23 -2.46 6.40 28.24
CA GLU A 23 -2.11 7.05 27.00
C GLU A 23 -2.63 6.20 25.83
N PRO A 24 -3.31 6.82 24.83
CA PRO A 24 -3.63 6.08 23.61
C PRO A 24 -2.33 5.78 22.90
N SER A 25 -1.95 4.53 22.89
CA SER A 25 -0.86 4.03 22.05
C SER A 25 -1.24 4.26 20.59
N VAL A 26 -0.72 5.35 20.01
CA VAL A 26 -0.62 5.53 18.56
C VAL A 26 0.50 4.62 18.07
N ASP A 27 0.23 3.32 18.09
CA ASP A 27 1.12 2.34 17.51
C ASP A 27 0.58 1.98 16.12
N SER A 28 0.85 2.89 15.19
CA SER A 28 0.82 2.59 13.76
C SER A 28 2.12 3.09 13.15
N ALA A 29 3.24 2.69 13.77
CA ALA A 29 4.50 2.66 13.06
C ALA A 29 4.40 1.53 12.05
N ALA A 30 4.18 1.89 10.78
CA ALA A 30 4.43 0.99 9.67
C ALA A 30 5.83 0.40 9.88
N SER A 31 5.88 -0.88 10.24
CA SER A 31 7.15 -1.61 10.32
C SER A 31 7.91 -1.37 9.02
N PRO A 32 9.19 -1.01 9.07
CA PRO A 32 9.99 -0.96 7.87
C PRO A 32 9.94 -2.38 7.26
N ALA A 33 9.45 -2.45 6.03
CA ALA A 33 9.32 -3.69 5.29
C ALA A 33 10.71 -4.31 5.14
N SER A 34 11.04 -5.19 6.07
CA SER A 34 12.24 -5.99 6.03
C SER A 34 12.07 -7.05 4.95
N ALA A 35 13.04 -7.14 4.06
CA ALA A 35 13.19 -8.08 2.97
C ALA A 35 12.11 -7.92 1.88
N THR A 36 12.45 -7.11 0.89
CA THR A 36 11.69 -7.04 -0.37
C THR A 36 11.54 -8.44 -0.95
N ASP A 37 10.30 -8.87 -1.18
CA ASP A 37 10.00 -10.10 -1.89
C ASP A 37 10.80 -10.10 -3.21
N PRO A 38 11.63 -11.11 -3.49
CA PRO A 38 12.44 -11.16 -4.71
C PRO A 38 11.60 -11.15 -5.99
N ALA A 39 10.30 -11.48 -5.89
CA ALA A 39 9.36 -11.41 -6.99
C ALA A 39 8.69 -10.03 -7.12
N TYR A 40 8.88 -9.12 -6.15
CA TYR A 40 8.30 -7.79 -6.21
C TYR A 40 8.85 -6.99 -7.39
N ARG A 41 7.96 -6.40 -8.17
CA ARG A 41 8.30 -5.48 -9.25
C ARG A 41 7.99 -4.05 -8.85
N LEU A 42 8.96 -3.18 -9.02
CA LEU A 42 8.86 -1.76 -8.74
C LEU A 42 7.70 -1.12 -9.52
N ASN A 43 6.88 -0.34 -8.83
CA ASN A 43 5.72 0.31 -9.41
C ASN A 43 5.85 1.84 -9.37
N LEU A 44 5.02 2.48 -10.19
CA LEU A 44 4.89 3.94 -10.17
C LEU A 44 4.44 4.41 -8.78
N GLY A 45 5.09 5.42 -8.24
CA GLY A 45 4.81 5.96 -6.92
C GLY A 45 5.51 5.24 -5.76
N ASP A 46 6.22 4.15 -6.01
CA ASP A 46 7.08 3.54 -4.99
C ASP A 46 8.19 4.51 -4.58
N HIS A 47 8.44 4.59 -3.29
CA HIS A 47 9.53 5.41 -2.74
C HIS A 47 10.70 4.51 -2.40
N ILE A 48 11.82 4.76 -3.03
CA ILE A 48 13.04 3.94 -2.93
C ILE A 48 14.22 4.75 -2.43
N GLY A 49 15.11 4.10 -1.75
CA GLY A 49 16.46 4.57 -1.43
C GLY A 49 17.48 3.81 -2.27
N VAL A 50 18.37 4.53 -2.93
CA VAL A 50 19.51 3.96 -3.64
C VAL A 50 20.77 4.38 -2.90
N SER A 51 21.61 3.43 -2.56
CA SER A 51 22.94 3.66 -1.97
C SER A 51 24.01 2.98 -2.78
N LEU A 52 25.12 3.66 -2.96
CA LEU A 52 26.30 3.16 -3.65
C LEU A 52 27.42 2.93 -2.64
N PHE A 53 27.98 1.73 -2.62
CA PHE A 53 29.01 1.36 -1.67
C PHE A 53 30.25 2.27 -1.84
N GLY A 54 30.65 2.90 -0.76
CA GLY A 54 31.80 3.83 -0.74
C GLY A 54 31.54 5.24 -1.24
N GLU A 55 30.34 5.54 -1.78
CA GLU A 55 30.01 6.80 -2.44
C GLU A 55 28.75 7.43 -1.82
N SER A 56 28.87 7.96 -0.61
CA SER A 56 27.72 8.55 0.13
C SER A 56 27.06 9.72 -0.60
N ASP A 57 27.83 10.47 -1.39
CA ASP A 57 27.36 11.66 -2.12
C ASP A 57 26.46 11.29 -3.30
N LEU A 58 26.48 10.03 -3.72
CA LEU A 58 25.63 9.51 -4.78
C LEU A 58 24.37 8.81 -4.26
N ASN A 59 24.20 8.73 -2.94
CA ASN A 59 22.98 8.20 -2.35
C ASN A 59 21.79 9.09 -2.68
N ALA A 60 20.66 8.48 -3.00
CA ALA A 60 19.46 9.20 -3.36
C ALA A 60 18.21 8.51 -2.80
N GLN A 61 17.23 9.32 -2.38
CA GLN A 61 15.89 8.86 -2.08
C GLN A 61 14.94 9.47 -3.11
N GLN A 62 14.23 8.62 -3.83
CA GLN A 62 13.41 9.04 -4.95
C GLN A 62 12.10 8.28 -4.98
N MET A 63 11.06 8.94 -5.46
CA MET A 63 9.80 8.31 -5.83
C MET A 63 9.85 7.98 -7.33
N ILE A 64 9.46 6.76 -7.70
CA ILE A 64 9.32 6.38 -9.11
C ILE A 64 8.21 7.22 -9.71
N ASP A 65 8.54 8.01 -10.71
CA ASP A 65 7.62 8.95 -11.33
C ASP A 65 6.55 8.24 -12.20
N ARG A 66 5.65 9.04 -12.79
CA ARG A 66 4.57 8.53 -13.65
C ARG A 66 5.06 7.89 -14.95
N ASN A 67 6.29 8.17 -15.35
CA ASN A 67 6.94 7.60 -16.52
C ASN A 67 7.77 6.34 -16.18
N GLY A 68 7.82 5.97 -14.91
CA GLY A 68 8.61 4.85 -14.42
C GLY A 68 10.09 5.17 -14.23
N LEU A 69 10.42 6.46 -14.16
CA LEU A 69 11.79 6.96 -14.07
C LEU A 69 12.13 7.33 -12.63
N VAL A 70 13.40 7.23 -12.31
CA VAL A 70 14.04 7.83 -11.13
C VAL A 70 15.21 8.67 -11.58
N ARG A 71 15.47 9.77 -10.88
CA ARG A 71 16.61 10.65 -11.17
C ARG A 71 17.73 10.38 -10.16
N LEU A 72 18.85 9.88 -10.65
CA LEU A 72 20.02 9.59 -9.84
C LEU A 72 21.15 10.61 -10.09
N PRO A 73 21.95 10.93 -9.05
CA PRO A 73 23.06 11.85 -9.20
C PRO A 73 23.99 11.43 -10.33
N LEU A 74 24.50 12.37 -11.08
CA LEU A 74 25.44 12.25 -12.18
C LEU A 74 24.94 11.46 -13.41
N ILE A 75 24.11 10.44 -13.27
CA ILE A 75 23.61 9.63 -14.41
C ILE A 75 22.25 10.08 -14.95
N GLY A 76 21.54 10.97 -14.21
CA GLY A 76 20.26 11.49 -14.65
C GLY A 76 19.10 10.51 -14.50
N GLU A 77 18.22 10.44 -15.50
CA GLU A 77 16.98 9.64 -15.44
C GLU A 77 17.22 8.21 -15.90
N LEU A 78 16.67 7.26 -15.11
CA LEU A 78 16.79 5.83 -15.36
C LEU A 78 15.42 5.15 -15.20
N SER A 79 15.02 4.33 -16.17
CA SER A 79 13.76 3.59 -16.14
C SER A 79 13.90 2.29 -15.37
N ILE A 80 13.19 2.21 -14.22
CA ILE A 80 13.25 1.05 -13.32
C ILE A 80 11.88 0.43 -13.03
N ALA A 81 10.78 1.08 -13.40
CA ALA A 81 9.45 0.51 -13.20
C ALA A 81 9.28 -0.84 -13.91
N GLY A 82 8.54 -1.76 -13.27
CA GLY A 82 8.33 -3.12 -13.76
C GLY A 82 9.50 -4.09 -13.56
N ARG A 83 10.64 -3.61 -13.07
CA ARG A 83 11.81 -4.43 -12.76
C ARG A 83 11.76 -4.92 -11.32
N THR A 84 12.39 -6.05 -11.05
CA THR A 84 12.66 -6.46 -9.67
C THR A 84 13.74 -5.56 -9.06
N VAL A 85 13.88 -5.59 -7.74
CA VAL A 85 14.93 -4.83 -7.05
C VAL A 85 16.31 -5.17 -7.59
N ARG A 86 16.61 -6.46 -7.77
CA ARG A 86 17.91 -6.90 -8.31
C ARG A 86 18.16 -6.44 -9.75
N GLU A 87 17.12 -6.49 -10.60
CA GLU A 87 17.23 -5.98 -11.97
C GLU A 87 17.49 -4.47 -12.00
N ALA A 88 16.87 -3.73 -11.06
CA ALA A 88 17.08 -2.29 -10.94
C ALA A 88 18.48 -1.96 -10.40
N GLU A 89 18.97 -2.70 -9.40
CA GLU A 89 20.35 -2.56 -8.90
C GLU A 89 21.37 -2.77 -10.02
N ALA A 90 21.26 -3.88 -10.75
CA ALA A 90 22.15 -4.17 -11.88
C ALA A 90 22.09 -3.09 -12.98
N LEU A 91 20.90 -2.53 -13.24
CA LEU A 91 20.74 -1.45 -14.21
C LEU A 91 21.41 -0.15 -13.74
N ILE A 92 21.30 0.19 -12.46
CA ILE A 92 21.96 1.34 -11.86
C ILE A 92 23.48 1.18 -11.93
N GLU A 93 24.00 0.03 -11.56
CA GLU A 93 25.44 -0.29 -11.64
C GLU A 93 25.96 -0.14 -13.08
N ALA A 94 25.26 -0.75 -14.04
CA ALA A 94 25.61 -0.63 -15.45
C ALA A 94 25.57 0.82 -15.95
N ALA A 95 24.64 1.65 -15.48
CA ALA A 95 24.55 3.04 -15.87
C ALA A 95 25.74 3.88 -15.37
N TYR A 96 26.16 3.70 -14.11
CA TYR A 96 27.34 4.38 -13.55
C TYR A 96 28.62 3.92 -14.21
N GLN A 97 28.73 2.63 -14.53
CA GLN A 97 29.90 2.08 -15.23
C GLN A 97 29.98 2.58 -16.67
N LYS A 98 28.86 2.58 -17.40
CA LYS A 98 28.80 3.03 -18.79
C LYS A 98 29.19 4.50 -18.96
N GLN A 99 28.87 5.34 -17.99
CA GLN A 99 29.23 6.76 -17.98
C GLN A 99 30.64 7.02 -17.41
N GLU A 100 31.38 5.95 -17.12
CA GLU A 100 32.77 6.00 -16.60
C GLU A 100 32.91 6.75 -15.26
N ILE A 101 31.78 6.91 -14.51
CA ILE A 101 31.77 7.58 -13.21
C ILE A 101 32.39 6.69 -12.15
N LEU A 102 32.02 5.40 -12.15
CA LEU A 102 32.54 4.40 -11.22
C LEU A 102 33.03 3.16 -11.99
N LYS A 103 34.18 2.60 -11.57
CA LYS A 103 34.77 1.41 -12.21
C LYS A 103 34.06 0.11 -11.85
N ALA A 104 33.66 -0.04 -10.60
CA ALA A 104 33.00 -1.23 -10.07
C ALA A 104 31.92 -0.79 -9.05
N PRO A 105 30.83 -0.15 -9.51
CA PRO A 105 29.76 0.28 -8.61
C PRO A 105 29.07 -0.93 -7.99
N GLN A 106 28.69 -0.80 -6.71
CA GLN A 106 27.80 -1.74 -6.01
C GLN A 106 26.61 -0.94 -5.49
N ALA A 107 25.46 -1.14 -6.12
CA ALA A 107 24.25 -0.47 -5.76
C ALA A 107 23.39 -1.34 -4.84
N THR A 108 22.79 -0.73 -3.83
CA THR A 108 21.76 -1.33 -2.99
C THR A 108 20.50 -0.49 -3.09
N LEU A 109 19.39 -1.11 -3.47
CA LEU A 109 18.09 -0.49 -3.54
C LEU A 109 17.22 -0.95 -2.37
N THR A 110 16.78 -0.01 -1.55
CA THR A 110 15.93 -0.25 -0.39
C THR A 110 14.54 0.33 -0.65
N MET A 111 13.49 -0.43 -0.36
CA MET A 111 12.12 0.09 -0.37
C MET A 111 11.88 0.93 0.89
N ILE A 112 11.60 2.22 0.72
CA ILE A 112 11.25 3.14 1.81
C ILE A 112 9.74 3.08 2.07
N ALA A 113 8.95 3.18 1.01
CA ALA A 113 7.49 3.04 1.07
C ALA A 113 6.95 2.50 -0.26
N TYR A 114 5.94 1.67 -0.17
CA TYR A 114 5.20 1.23 -1.35
C TYR A 114 4.19 2.29 -1.77
N ALA A 115 3.96 2.42 -3.06
CA ALA A 115 2.87 3.25 -3.57
C ALA A 115 1.54 2.82 -2.95
N PRO A 116 0.63 3.75 -2.61
CA PRO A 116 -0.70 3.40 -2.14
C PRO A 116 -1.39 2.47 -3.14
N ARG A 117 -1.72 1.26 -2.68
CA ARG A 117 -2.35 0.23 -3.50
C ARG A 117 -3.76 0.05 -3.00
N GLU A 118 -4.66 0.82 -3.55
CA GLU A 118 -6.03 0.85 -3.09
C GLU A 118 -7.02 0.87 -4.25
N VAL A 119 -8.21 0.35 -4.00
CA VAL A 119 -9.37 0.49 -4.87
C VAL A 119 -10.47 1.18 -4.08
N THR A 120 -11.20 2.07 -4.73
CA THR A 120 -12.30 2.81 -4.11
C THR A 120 -13.63 2.15 -4.48
N LEU A 121 -14.44 1.79 -3.46
CA LEU A 121 -15.79 1.27 -3.63
C LEU A 121 -16.81 2.33 -3.23
N LEU A 122 -17.76 2.58 -4.09
CA LEU A 122 -18.81 3.59 -3.93
C LEU A 122 -20.20 2.97 -4.19
N GLY A 123 -21.23 3.59 -3.62
CA GLY A 123 -22.63 3.21 -3.85
C GLY A 123 -23.13 2.11 -2.93
N ALA A 124 -23.94 1.18 -3.45
CA ALA A 124 -24.72 0.22 -2.69
C ALA A 124 -23.93 -1.00 -2.21
N VAL A 125 -22.81 -0.78 -1.55
CA VAL A 125 -22.04 -1.79 -0.79
C VAL A 125 -22.19 -1.53 0.71
N ARG A 126 -22.03 -2.56 1.55
CA ARG A 126 -22.25 -2.41 3.00
C ARG A 126 -21.21 -1.50 3.65
N SER A 127 -19.98 -1.53 3.17
CA SER A 127 -18.88 -0.69 3.67
C SER A 127 -18.24 0.05 2.49
N PRO A 128 -18.85 1.15 2.00
CA PRO A 128 -18.24 1.97 0.97
C PRO A 128 -16.97 2.64 1.50
N GLY A 129 -15.98 2.82 0.64
CA GLY A 129 -14.71 3.41 1.02
C GLY A 129 -13.54 2.84 0.23
N THR A 130 -12.37 2.97 0.79
CA THR A 130 -11.13 2.52 0.18
C THR A 130 -10.72 1.15 0.72
N PHE A 131 -10.42 0.22 -0.17
CA PHE A 131 -9.90 -1.11 0.15
C PHE A 131 -8.41 -1.16 -0.20
N GLN A 132 -7.57 -1.47 0.78
CA GLN A 132 -6.13 -1.64 0.60
C GLN A 132 -5.82 -3.03 0.06
N PHE A 133 -5.02 -3.09 -1.00
CA PHE A 133 -4.50 -4.36 -1.52
C PHE A 133 -3.48 -4.95 -0.55
N PRO A 134 -3.49 -6.27 -0.35
CA PRO A 134 -2.40 -6.92 0.36
C PRO A 134 -1.04 -6.64 -0.30
N PRO A 135 0.05 -6.60 0.46
CA PRO A 135 1.40 -6.54 -0.10
C PRO A 135 1.58 -7.64 -1.16
N ASN A 136 2.30 -7.35 -2.23
CA ASN A 136 2.61 -8.27 -3.32
C ASN A 136 1.42 -8.76 -4.18
N THR A 137 0.21 -8.22 -3.95
CA THR A 137 -0.96 -8.56 -4.76
C THR A 137 -1.11 -7.56 -5.91
N VAL A 138 -0.96 -8.01 -7.14
CA VAL A 138 -1.06 -7.15 -8.34
C VAL A 138 -2.50 -6.84 -8.70
N SER A 139 -3.40 -7.81 -8.53
CA SER A 139 -4.82 -7.70 -8.86
C SER A 139 -5.65 -8.60 -7.96
N LEU A 140 -6.91 -8.28 -7.79
CA LEU A 140 -7.89 -9.09 -7.06
C LEU A 140 -9.12 -9.30 -7.90
N ASP A 141 -9.82 -10.41 -7.67
CA ASP A 141 -11.14 -10.61 -8.24
C ASP A 141 -12.13 -9.59 -7.63
N ILE A 142 -12.95 -8.96 -8.47
CA ILE A 142 -13.95 -7.99 -8.02
C ILE A 142 -14.88 -8.58 -6.95
N ARG A 143 -15.18 -9.89 -7.04
CA ARG A 143 -16.00 -10.62 -6.07
C ARG A 143 -15.36 -10.61 -4.69
N ASP A 144 -14.06 -10.84 -4.62
CA ASP A 144 -13.30 -10.86 -3.36
C ASP A 144 -13.27 -9.47 -2.72
N VAL A 145 -13.08 -8.43 -3.53
CA VAL A 145 -13.07 -7.05 -3.06
C VAL A 145 -14.44 -6.67 -2.48
N ILE A 146 -15.53 -6.96 -3.20
CA ILE A 146 -16.89 -6.69 -2.74
C ILE A 146 -17.22 -7.49 -1.48
N ALA A 147 -16.87 -8.78 -1.45
CA ALA A 147 -17.11 -9.64 -0.29
C ALA A 147 -16.37 -9.16 0.97
N ARG A 148 -15.12 -8.71 0.83
CA ARG A 148 -14.33 -8.15 1.94
C ARG A 148 -14.89 -6.83 2.46
N GLN A 149 -15.64 -6.10 1.65
CA GLN A 149 -16.37 -4.89 2.05
C GLN A 149 -17.80 -5.19 2.54
N GLY A 150 -18.04 -6.44 2.95
CA GLY A 150 -19.32 -6.88 3.54
C GLY A 150 -20.39 -7.23 2.51
N GLY A 151 -20.09 -7.19 1.22
CA GLY A 151 -21.00 -7.51 0.14
C GLY A 151 -21.95 -6.36 -0.24
N PHE A 152 -22.92 -6.70 -1.07
CA PHE A 152 -23.94 -5.76 -1.53
C PHE A 152 -24.98 -5.42 -0.47
N THR A 153 -25.53 -4.21 -0.54
CA THR A 153 -26.75 -3.87 0.21
C THR A 153 -27.98 -4.51 -0.44
N PRO A 154 -29.13 -4.63 0.26
CA PRO A 154 -30.36 -5.17 -0.33
C PRO A 154 -30.87 -4.40 -1.54
N VAL A 155 -30.53 -3.12 -1.65
CA VAL A 155 -30.95 -2.24 -2.77
C VAL A 155 -29.91 -2.19 -3.89
N ALA A 156 -28.83 -2.94 -3.80
CA ALA A 156 -27.77 -2.92 -4.80
C ALA A 156 -28.23 -3.50 -6.14
N LYS A 157 -27.78 -2.89 -7.22
CA LYS A 157 -27.93 -3.39 -8.59
C LYS A 157 -26.61 -4.05 -9.02
N GLY A 158 -26.35 -5.25 -8.52
CA GLY A 158 -25.10 -5.98 -8.76
C GLY A 158 -24.92 -6.50 -10.19
N ASP A 159 -25.96 -6.45 -11.01
CA ASP A 159 -25.89 -6.77 -12.44
C ASP A 159 -25.30 -5.65 -13.31
N SER A 160 -25.08 -4.48 -12.74
CA SER A 160 -24.66 -3.26 -13.45
C SER A 160 -23.55 -2.51 -12.71
N VAL A 161 -22.61 -3.24 -12.14
CA VAL A 161 -21.46 -2.66 -11.42
C VAL A 161 -20.52 -2.00 -12.42
N ALA A 162 -20.22 -0.72 -12.22
CA ALA A 162 -19.30 0.03 -13.06
C ALA A 162 -17.89 0.06 -12.45
N VAL A 163 -16.90 -0.34 -13.22
CA VAL A 163 -15.49 -0.23 -12.85
C VAL A 163 -14.83 0.80 -13.75
N THR A 164 -14.33 1.87 -13.16
CA THR A 164 -13.62 2.92 -13.87
C THR A 164 -12.12 2.80 -13.59
N ARG A 165 -11.36 2.62 -14.66
CA ARG A 165 -9.90 2.50 -14.65
C ARG A 165 -9.27 3.67 -15.39
N ARG A 166 -8.24 4.25 -14.78
CA ARG A 166 -7.43 5.27 -15.45
C ARG A 166 -6.32 4.59 -16.26
N GLN A 167 -6.34 4.79 -17.56
CA GLN A 167 -5.33 4.31 -18.48
C GLN A 167 -4.03 5.13 -18.38
N PRO A 168 -2.86 4.60 -18.81
CA PRO A 168 -1.59 5.32 -18.80
C PRO A 168 -1.62 6.64 -19.56
N ASN A 169 -2.47 6.75 -20.59
CA ASN A 169 -2.68 7.98 -21.37
C ASN A 169 -3.53 9.05 -20.65
N GLY A 170 -3.90 8.80 -19.37
CA GLY A 170 -4.72 9.69 -18.55
C GLY A 170 -6.24 9.60 -18.80
N LYS A 171 -6.69 8.85 -19.82
CA LYS A 171 -8.13 8.61 -20.06
C LYS A 171 -8.71 7.66 -19.05
N GLU A 172 -9.97 7.89 -18.69
CA GLU A 172 -10.73 6.97 -17.85
C GLU A 172 -11.60 6.07 -18.75
N GLU A 173 -11.52 4.79 -18.50
CA GLU A 173 -12.35 3.77 -19.17
C GLU A 173 -13.27 3.14 -18.13
N THR A 174 -14.56 3.09 -18.45
CA THR A 174 -15.56 2.49 -17.57
C THR A 174 -16.13 1.22 -18.22
N THR A 175 -16.00 0.12 -17.49
CA THR A 175 -16.56 -1.17 -17.89
C THR A 175 -17.72 -1.52 -16.95
N VAL A 176 -18.86 -1.94 -17.50
CA VAL A 176 -20.01 -2.40 -16.72
C VAL A 176 -20.02 -3.92 -16.65
N ILE A 177 -20.15 -4.46 -15.44
CA ILE A 177 -19.99 -5.88 -15.14
C ILE A 177 -21.19 -6.39 -14.36
N ASN A 178 -21.64 -7.59 -14.69
CA ASN A 178 -22.66 -8.30 -13.93
C ASN A 178 -22.02 -9.17 -12.85
N VAL A 179 -21.79 -8.57 -11.67
CA VAL A 179 -21.19 -9.25 -10.52
C VAL A 179 -22.19 -10.20 -9.84
N ASP A 180 -23.49 -9.87 -9.85
CA ASP A 180 -24.53 -10.78 -9.32
C ASP A 180 -24.47 -12.14 -10.02
N ARG A 181 -24.30 -12.15 -11.34
CA ARG A 181 -24.16 -13.39 -12.10
C ARG A 181 -22.88 -14.14 -11.74
N MET A 182 -21.80 -13.42 -11.50
CA MET A 182 -20.51 -14.01 -11.13
C MET A 182 -20.52 -14.61 -9.71
N MET A 183 -21.28 -13.99 -8.77
CA MET A 183 -21.36 -14.46 -7.38
C MET A 183 -22.43 -15.51 -7.15
N PHE A 184 -23.61 -15.39 -7.81
CA PHE A 184 -24.81 -16.16 -7.51
C PHE A 184 -25.32 -16.96 -8.71
N GLY A 185 -24.73 -16.83 -9.87
CA GLY A 185 -25.10 -17.54 -11.07
C GLY A 185 -25.04 -19.06 -10.85
N ARG A 186 -26.21 -19.72 -10.93
CA ARG A 186 -26.33 -21.16 -10.80
C ARG A 186 -25.57 -21.85 -11.93
N THR A 187 -24.65 -22.66 -11.52
CA THR A 187 -23.83 -23.64 -12.21
C THR A 187 -24.43 -24.25 -13.47
N HIS A 188 -24.12 -23.68 -14.62
CA HIS A 188 -23.65 -24.49 -15.72
C HIS A 188 -22.28 -23.94 -16.07
N LYS A 189 -21.24 -24.69 -15.71
CA LYS A 189 -19.85 -24.43 -16.04
C LYS A 189 -19.75 -24.22 -17.56
N ARG A 190 -20.04 -22.98 -18.00
CA ARG A 190 -19.64 -22.52 -19.31
C ARG A 190 -18.22 -21.96 -19.12
N GLU A 191 -17.40 -22.32 -20.05
CA GLU A 191 -15.96 -22.03 -20.16
C GLU A 191 -15.58 -20.54 -20.07
N ASN A 192 -16.54 -19.65 -19.73
CA ASN A 192 -16.43 -18.20 -19.63
C ASN A 192 -17.03 -17.65 -18.33
N ASP A 193 -16.77 -18.27 -17.18
CA ASP A 193 -16.89 -17.52 -15.92
C ASP A 193 -15.71 -16.55 -15.87
N GLU A 194 -15.84 -15.45 -16.60
CA GLU A 194 -14.83 -14.40 -16.70
C GLU A 194 -14.55 -13.81 -15.32
N VAL A 195 -13.38 -14.17 -14.78
CA VAL A 195 -12.82 -13.51 -13.62
C VAL A 195 -12.56 -12.05 -14.02
N PHE A 196 -13.21 -11.10 -13.37
CA PHE A 196 -12.89 -9.70 -13.59
C PHE A 196 -11.88 -9.23 -12.56
N LEU A 197 -10.68 -8.91 -13.03
CA LEU A 197 -9.59 -8.44 -12.18
C LEU A 197 -9.63 -6.92 -12.02
N VAL A 198 -9.66 -6.49 -10.77
CA VAL A 198 -9.49 -5.09 -10.37
C VAL A 198 -8.03 -4.85 -9.96
N TYR A 199 -7.54 -3.66 -10.24
CA TYR A 199 -6.17 -3.24 -10.00
C TYR A 199 -6.14 -2.02 -9.07
N PRO A 200 -5.01 -1.77 -8.41
CA PRO A 200 -4.83 -0.53 -7.66
C PRO A 200 -5.15 0.71 -8.51
N GLY A 201 -5.91 1.63 -7.93
CA GLY A 201 -6.38 2.84 -8.61
C GLY A 201 -7.73 2.71 -9.32
N ASP A 202 -8.30 1.50 -9.41
CA ASP A 202 -9.66 1.32 -9.95
C ASP A 202 -10.71 1.93 -9.01
N ARG A 203 -11.79 2.42 -9.59
CA ARG A 203 -12.98 2.87 -8.85
C ARG A 203 -14.16 1.98 -9.23
N ILE A 204 -14.77 1.38 -8.22
CA ILE A 204 -15.92 0.48 -8.34
C ILE A 204 -17.15 1.24 -7.86
N TYR A 205 -18.14 1.38 -8.71
CA TYR A 205 -19.43 1.97 -8.37
C TYR A 205 -20.54 0.93 -8.50
N VAL A 206 -21.25 0.72 -7.40
CA VAL A 206 -22.41 -0.17 -7.34
C VAL A 206 -23.67 0.69 -7.31
N PRO A 207 -24.47 0.72 -8.40
CA PRO A 207 -25.70 1.50 -8.41
C PRO A 207 -26.78 0.88 -7.52
N GLU A 208 -27.77 1.71 -7.15
CA GLU A 208 -28.99 1.24 -6.51
C GLU A 208 -30.04 0.85 -7.53
N ARG A 209 -30.91 -0.09 -7.17
CA ARG A 209 -32.12 -0.40 -7.95
C ARG A 209 -33.10 0.75 -7.78
N LEU A 210 -33.49 1.37 -8.86
CA LEU A 210 -34.64 2.27 -8.88
C LEU A 210 -35.90 1.40 -8.86
N PHE A 211 -36.78 1.67 -7.92
CA PHE A 211 -38.07 0.99 -7.79
C PHE A 211 -39.01 1.37 -8.93
#